data_315b029b5b48a229326a76fb9c168ae3
#
_entry.id   315b029b5b48a229326a76fb9c168ae3
#
_cell.length_a   1.000
_cell.length_b   1.000
_cell.length_c   1.000
_cell.angle_alpha   90.00
_cell.angle_beta   90.00
_cell.angle_gamma   90.00
#
_symmetry.space_group_name_H-M   'P 1'
#
loop_
_entity.id
_entity.type
_entity.pdbx_description
1 polymer ?
#
loop_
_entity_poly.entity_id
_entity_poly.type
_entity_poly.pdbx_seq_one_letter_code
_entity_poly.pdbx_strand_id
1 'polypeptide(L)'
;LILSKIKGNKNIVMSDPNNLRLTKCSKYFEGKFVYPSDKEIQNDSFDIVFDTVGLEVSRQQSISVIKPGGTIIHIGLTQPAGQFNFRKATLQEVTFIGTYCYTNKDFENTIKILADRKIGKLDWIEYRELKKGAEAFKQIHDGTCSSPKIVLLP
;
A
#
# COMPACT_ATOMS: atom_id res chain seq x y z
N LEU A 1 3.99 6.75 4.32
CA LEU A 1 4.85 7.45 5.28
C LEU A 1 6.26 7.65 4.74
N ILE A 2 6.99 6.60 4.37
CA ILE A 2 8.37 6.72 3.88
C ILE A 2 8.46 7.63 2.67
N LEU A 3 7.60 7.45 1.67
CA LEU A 3 7.59 8.28 0.46
C LEU A 3 7.30 9.76 0.78
N SER A 4 6.35 10.03 1.66
CA SER A 4 5.97 11.39 2.03
C SER A 4 6.97 12.03 3.01
N LYS A 5 7.23 11.39 4.15
CA LYS A 5 8.00 12.00 5.25
C LYS A 5 9.52 11.94 5.05
N ILE A 6 10.04 10.92 4.39
CA ILE A 6 11.48 10.73 4.22
C ILE A 6 11.94 11.17 2.82
N LYS A 7 11.17 10.82 1.80
CA LYS A 7 11.49 11.17 0.40
C LYS A 7 10.89 12.49 -0.06
N GLY A 8 10.03 13.12 0.76
CA GLY A 8 9.43 14.41 0.44
C GLY A 8 8.46 14.39 -0.75
N ASN A 9 8.00 13.20 -1.17
CA ASN A 9 7.07 13.10 -2.29
C ASN A 9 5.67 13.53 -1.85
N LYS A 10 5.09 14.52 -2.56
CA LYS A 10 3.75 15.05 -2.30
C LYS A 10 2.69 14.50 -3.27
N ASN A 11 3.11 13.94 -4.40
CA ASN A 11 2.21 13.40 -5.42
C ASN A 11 1.94 11.92 -5.18
N ILE A 12 1.28 11.61 -4.07
CA ILE A 12 0.95 10.24 -3.67
C ILE A 12 -0.56 10.05 -3.77
N VAL A 13 -0.97 8.99 -4.47
CA VAL A 13 -2.36 8.52 -4.48
C VAL A 13 -2.39 7.17 -3.78
N MET A 14 -3.26 7.02 -2.80
CA MET A 14 -3.51 5.77 -2.09
C MET A 14 -4.92 5.29 -2.44
N SER A 15 -5.03 4.07 -2.93
CA SER A 15 -6.29 3.43 -3.28
C SER A 15 -6.56 2.25 -2.37
N ASP A 16 -7.79 2.17 -1.82
CA ASP A 16 -8.25 1.05 -0.98
C ASP A 16 -9.77 0.91 -1.15
N PRO A 17 -10.33 -0.30 -1.27
CA PRO A 17 -11.78 -0.50 -1.32
C PRO A 17 -12.48 -0.23 0.03
N ASN A 18 -11.75 -0.10 1.12
CA ASN A 18 -12.28 0.19 2.44
C ASN A 18 -12.31 1.70 2.72
N ASN A 19 -13.47 2.32 2.54
CA ASN A 19 -13.66 3.76 2.79
C ASN A 19 -13.39 4.18 4.25
N LEU A 20 -13.61 3.30 5.22
CA LEU A 20 -13.29 3.59 6.64
C LEU A 20 -11.78 3.74 6.82
N ARG A 21 -11.01 2.89 6.14
CA ARG A 21 -9.54 2.95 6.15
C ARG A 21 -9.02 4.17 5.41
N LEU A 22 -9.57 4.49 4.24
CA LEU A 22 -9.21 5.72 3.51
C LEU A 22 -9.46 6.97 4.36
N THR A 23 -10.64 7.08 4.97
CA THR A 23 -11.00 8.20 5.86
C THR A 23 -10.07 8.29 7.07
N LYS A 24 -9.68 7.17 7.66
CA LYS A 24 -8.72 7.17 8.77
C LYS A 24 -7.32 7.58 8.31
N CYS A 25 -6.84 7.01 7.21
CA CYS A 25 -5.52 7.30 6.66
C CYS A 25 -5.37 8.78 6.28
N SER A 26 -6.40 9.40 5.70
CA SER A 26 -6.36 10.81 5.28
C SER A 26 -6.11 11.80 6.43
N LYS A 27 -6.37 11.39 7.68
CA LYS A 27 -6.10 12.22 8.87
C LYS A 27 -4.62 12.25 9.27
N TYR A 28 -3.84 11.26 8.84
CA TYR A 28 -2.46 11.06 9.30
C TYR A 28 -1.43 11.16 8.18
N PHE A 29 -1.85 11.01 6.94
CA PHE A 29 -0.96 10.98 5.78
C PHE A 29 -1.30 12.06 4.78
N GLU A 30 -0.29 12.64 4.16
CA GLU A 30 -0.45 13.56 3.03
C GLU A 30 -0.60 12.75 1.74
N GLY A 31 -1.51 13.18 0.85
CA GLY A 31 -1.78 12.54 -0.42
C GLY A 31 -3.27 12.54 -0.76
N LYS A 32 -3.60 11.97 -1.91
CA LYS A 32 -4.98 11.71 -2.30
C LYS A 32 -5.39 10.30 -1.87
N PHE A 33 -6.62 10.16 -1.40
CA PHE A 33 -7.20 8.90 -0.93
C PHE A 33 -8.45 8.62 -1.74
N VAL A 34 -8.41 7.57 -2.55
CA VAL A 34 -9.43 7.32 -3.56
C VAL A 34 -9.92 5.87 -3.52
N TYR A 35 -11.16 5.65 -3.90
CA TYR A 35 -11.67 4.31 -4.15
C TYR A 35 -11.10 3.77 -5.47
N PRO A 36 -10.87 2.44 -5.63
CA PRO A 36 -10.25 1.86 -6.83
C PRO A 36 -10.93 2.20 -8.17
N SER A 37 -12.23 2.48 -8.16
CA SER A 37 -12.98 2.88 -9.36
C SER A 37 -13.10 4.41 -9.52
N ASP A 38 -12.37 5.19 -8.76
CA ASP A 38 -12.41 6.65 -8.84
C ASP A 38 -11.86 7.13 -10.19
N LYS A 39 -12.54 8.11 -10.79
CA LYS A 39 -12.15 8.72 -12.07
C LYS A 39 -10.82 9.48 -12.01
N GLU A 40 -10.34 9.80 -10.81
CA GLU A 40 -9.03 10.41 -10.62
C GLU A 40 -7.87 9.42 -10.87
N ILE A 41 -8.15 8.11 -10.86
CA ILE A 41 -7.18 7.07 -11.24
C ILE A 41 -7.23 6.92 -12.76
N GLN A 42 -6.43 7.71 -13.45
CA GLN A 42 -6.35 7.68 -14.91
C GLN A 42 -5.30 6.68 -15.41
N ASN A 43 -5.53 6.17 -16.61
CA ASN A 43 -4.53 5.34 -17.30
C ASN A 43 -3.26 6.16 -17.60
N ASP A 44 -2.12 5.47 -17.62
CA ASP A 44 -0.82 6.04 -17.98
C ASP A 44 -0.45 7.33 -17.22
N SER A 45 -0.79 7.38 -15.92
CA SER A 45 -0.66 8.62 -15.12
C SER A 45 0.36 8.55 -13.99
N PHE A 46 0.85 7.35 -13.64
CA PHE A 46 1.79 7.16 -12.54
C PHE A 46 3.18 6.71 -12.99
N ASP A 47 4.22 7.31 -12.45
CA ASP A 47 5.61 6.93 -12.72
C ASP A 47 6.00 5.66 -11.95
N ILE A 48 5.43 5.47 -10.76
CA ILE A 48 5.65 4.30 -9.89
C ILE A 48 4.32 3.84 -9.31
N VAL A 49 4.06 2.54 -9.35
CA VAL A 49 2.90 1.90 -8.72
C VAL A 49 3.36 0.83 -7.74
N PHE A 50 2.82 0.86 -6.52
CA PHE A 50 3.02 -0.18 -5.52
C PHE A 50 1.75 -1.02 -5.41
N ASP A 51 1.79 -2.26 -5.89
CA ASP A 51 0.71 -3.23 -5.63
C ASP A 51 1.01 -3.97 -4.33
N THR A 52 0.38 -3.52 -3.25
CA THR A 52 0.50 -4.12 -1.91
C THR A 52 -0.56 -5.17 -1.63
N VAL A 53 -1.46 -5.44 -2.58
CA VAL A 53 -2.59 -6.37 -2.46
C VAL A 53 -2.31 -7.70 -3.14
N GLY A 54 -1.88 -7.67 -4.41
CA GLY A 54 -1.58 -8.87 -5.18
C GLY A 54 -2.80 -9.67 -5.59
N LEU A 55 -3.94 -9.03 -5.84
CA LEU A 55 -5.09 -9.60 -6.52
C LEU A 55 -4.95 -9.44 -8.03
N GLU A 56 -5.64 -10.24 -8.81
CA GLU A 56 -5.71 -10.06 -10.26
C GLU A 56 -6.17 -8.65 -10.63
N VAL A 57 -7.22 -8.16 -9.98
CA VAL A 57 -7.76 -6.82 -10.23
C VAL A 57 -6.75 -5.71 -9.89
N SER A 58 -5.96 -5.84 -8.82
CA SER A 58 -4.93 -4.85 -8.49
C SER A 58 -3.76 -4.89 -9.46
N ARG A 59 -3.36 -6.07 -9.93
CA ARG A 59 -2.34 -6.23 -10.98
C ARG A 59 -2.78 -5.62 -12.32
N GLN A 60 -4.03 -5.86 -12.72
CA GLN A 60 -4.60 -5.26 -13.94
C GLN A 60 -4.71 -3.74 -13.82
N GLN A 61 -5.11 -3.22 -12.66
CA GLN A 61 -5.14 -1.79 -12.42
C GLN A 61 -3.72 -1.20 -12.47
N SER A 62 -2.74 -1.85 -11.83
CA SER A 62 -1.34 -1.39 -11.84
C SER A 62 -0.80 -1.22 -13.24
N ILE A 63 -0.99 -2.21 -14.13
CA ILE A 63 -0.53 -2.10 -15.51
C ILE A 63 -1.36 -1.10 -16.34
N SER A 64 -2.61 -0.83 -15.99
CA SER A 64 -3.42 0.15 -16.69
C SER A 64 -3.00 1.59 -16.41
N VAL A 65 -2.61 1.88 -15.16
CA VAL A 65 -2.34 3.24 -14.70
C VAL A 65 -0.87 3.66 -14.79
N ILE A 66 0.05 2.69 -14.94
CA ILE A 66 1.48 2.99 -15.08
C ILE A 66 1.78 3.68 -16.40
N LYS A 67 2.62 4.72 -16.38
CA LYS A 67 3.14 5.38 -17.59
C LYS A 67 4.08 4.49 -18.38
N PRO A 68 4.26 4.75 -19.69
CA PRO A 68 5.38 4.20 -20.44
C PRO A 68 6.71 4.46 -19.73
N GLY A 69 7.57 3.44 -19.64
CA GLY A 69 8.85 3.48 -18.91
C GLY A 69 8.72 3.47 -17.38
N GLY A 70 7.50 3.41 -16.85
CA GLY A 70 7.26 3.41 -15.41
C GLY A 70 7.60 2.10 -14.71
N THR A 71 7.53 2.11 -13.38
CA THR A 71 7.89 0.95 -12.55
C THR A 71 6.73 0.47 -11.70
N ILE A 72 6.41 -0.82 -11.77
CA ILE A 72 5.47 -1.51 -10.88
C ILE A 72 6.27 -2.30 -9.85
N ILE A 73 6.03 -2.02 -8.57
CA ILE A 73 6.60 -2.76 -7.44
C ILE A 73 5.48 -3.64 -6.85
N HIS A 74 5.60 -4.94 -7.06
CA HIS A 74 4.61 -5.93 -6.65
C HIS A 74 5.03 -6.57 -5.33
N ILE A 75 4.23 -6.39 -4.28
CA ILE A 75 4.52 -6.81 -2.90
C ILE A 75 3.44 -7.79 -2.41
N GLY A 76 2.19 -7.57 -2.80
CA GLY A 76 1.04 -8.33 -2.32
C GLY A 76 1.00 -9.77 -2.85
N LEU A 77 0.56 -10.71 -2.02
CA LEU A 77 0.55 -12.16 -2.32
C LEU A 77 -0.84 -12.79 -2.11
N THR A 78 -1.91 -11.99 -2.17
CA THR A 78 -3.26 -12.49 -1.85
C THR A 78 -3.74 -13.57 -2.81
N GLN A 79 -3.40 -13.47 -4.10
CA GLN A 79 -3.82 -14.41 -5.12
C GLN A 79 -2.61 -14.96 -5.90
N PRO A 80 -2.42 -16.30 -5.97
CA PRO A 80 -1.21 -16.89 -6.52
C PRO A 80 -1.08 -16.72 -8.04
N ALA A 81 -2.19 -16.59 -8.77
CA ALA A 81 -2.24 -16.46 -10.22
C ALA A 81 -3.24 -15.37 -10.63
N GLY A 82 -3.26 -15.04 -11.91
CA GLY A 82 -4.20 -14.09 -12.50
C GLY A 82 -3.63 -13.45 -13.76
N GLN A 83 -4.48 -12.74 -14.46
CA GLN A 83 -4.10 -12.08 -15.71
C GLN A 83 -3.24 -10.84 -15.45
N PHE A 84 -2.33 -10.59 -16.38
CA PHE A 84 -1.53 -9.38 -16.45
C PHE A 84 -1.30 -9.01 -17.92
N ASN A 85 -1.44 -7.75 -18.30
CA ASN A 85 -1.26 -7.32 -19.67
C ASN A 85 0.23 -7.21 -20.05
N PHE A 86 0.87 -8.36 -20.28
CA PHE A 86 2.28 -8.43 -20.72
C PHE A 86 2.53 -7.72 -22.04
N ARG A 87 1.53 -7.71 -22.95
CA ARG A 87 1.67 -6.97 -24.22
C ARG A 87 1.85 -5.48 -23.95
N LYS A 88 1.03 -4.87 -23.08
CA LYS A 88 1.19 -3.46 -22.70
C LYS A 88 2.53 -3.25 -21.99
N ALA A 89 2.90 -4.12 -21.05
CA ALA A 89 4.19 -4.02 -20.35
C ALA A 89 5.37 -3.99 -21.33
N THR A 90 5.36 -4.86 -22.34
CA THR A 90 6.41 -4.92 -23.36
C THR A 90 6.42 -3.68 -24.26
N LEU A 91 5.25 -3.29 -24.78
CA LEU A 91 5.14 -2.15 -25.71
C LEU A 91 5.48 -0.82 -25.07
N GLN A 92 5.27 -0.71 -23.75
CA GLN A 92 5.52 0.51 -22.98
C GLN A 92 6.80 0.45 -22.14
N GLU A 93 7.62 -0.60 -22.29
CA GLU A 93 8.90 -0.77 -21.57
C GLU A 93 8.74 -0.64 -20.05
N VAL A 94 7.65 -1.23 -19.48
CA VAL A 94 7.36 -1.17 -18.06
C VAL A 94 8.31 -2.06 -17.28
N THR A 95 8.94 -1.51 -16.24
CA THR A 95 9.72 -2.29 -15.28
C THR A 95 8.81 -2.93 -14.24
N PHE A 96 8.89 -4.26 -14.07
CA PHE A 96 8.16 -4.99 -13.03
C PHE A 96 9.14 -5.58 -12.02
N ILE A 97 8.97 -5.23 -10.74
CA ILE A 97 9.83 -5.68 -9.64
C ILE A 97 8.98 -6.42 -8.62
N GLY A 98 9.22 -7.72 -8.47
CA GLY A 98 8.71 -8.49 -7.33
C GLY A 98 9.55 -8.19 -6.09
N THR A 99 8.88 -7.93 -4.96
CA THR A 99 9.54 -7.63 -3.69
C THR A 99 8.96 -8.50 -2.59
N TYR A 100 9.85 -9.22 -1.88
CA TYR A 100 9.46 -10.10 -0.79
C TYR A 100 10.36 -9.87 0.43
N CYS A 101 9.72 -9.69 1.59
CA CYS A 101 10.38 -9.48 2.87
C CYS A 101 11.37 -8.29 2.88
N TYR A 102 12.40 -8.40 3.70
CA TYR A 102 13.41 -7.36 3.94
C TYR A 102 14.74 -8.02 4.32
N THR A 103 15.83 -7.32 4.09
CA THR A 103 17.16 -7.70 4.58
C THR A 103 17.35 -7.28 6.04
N ASN A 104 18.35 -7.85 6.74
CA ASN A 104 18.71 -7.41 8.08
C ASN A 104 19.02 -5.90 8.11
N LYS A 105 19.62 -5.38 7.04
CA LYS A 105 19.91 -3.96 6.90
C LYS A 105 18.67 -3.09 6.80
N ASP A 106 17.66 -3.56 6.09
CA ASP A 106 16.36 -2.85 6.01
C ASP A 106 15.68 -2.80 7.37
N PHE A 107 15.75 -3.92 8.13
CA PHE A 107 15.21 -3.98 9.49
C PHE A 107 15.90 -3.00 10.42
N GLU A 108 17.24 -2.99 10.46
CA GLU A 108 18.02 -2.04 11.25
C GLU A 108 17.69 -0.57 10.89
N ASN A 109 17.63 -0.27 9.59
CA ASN A 109 17.30 1.07 9.11
C ASN A 109 15.87 1.46 9.51
N THR A 110 14.92 0.53 9.46
CA THR A 110 13.54 0.76 9.88
C THR A 110 13.46 1.08 11.36
N ILE A 111 14.17 0.33 12.22
CA ILE A 111 14.24 0.61 13.67
C ILE A 111 14.80 2.01 13.91
N LYS A 112 15.87 2.41 13.22
CA LYS A 112 16.45 3.75 13.36
C LYS A 112 15.44 4.84 12.95
N ILE A 113 14.76 4.66 11.83
CA ILE A 113 13.74 5.59 11.35
C ILE A 113 12.61 5.76 12.37
N LEU A 114 12.18 4.66 12.99
CA LEU A 114 11.14 4.67 14.03
C LEU A 114 11.64 5.33 15.32
N ALA A 115 12.83 4.98 15.80
CA ALA A 115 13.44 5.54 17.00
C ALA A 115 13.67 7.05 16.86
N ASP A 116 14.15 7.50 15.72
CA ASP A 116 14.37 8.92 15.39
C ASP A 116 13.05 9.68 15.12
N ARG A 117 11.90 9.01 15.17
CA ARG A 117 10.56 9.57 14.86
C ARG A 117 10.48 10.26 13.49
N LYS A 118 11.30 9.84 12.52
CA LYS A 118 11.34 10.44 11.17
C LYS A 118 10.03 10.31 10.38
N ILE A 119 9.20 9.34 10.72
CA ILE A 119 7.87 9.15 10.14
C ILE A 119 6.74 9.73 11.02
N GLY A 120 7.10 10.51 12.05
CA GLY A 120 6.16 11.14 12.95
C GLY A 120 5.60 10.19 14.02
N LYS A 121 4.52 10.64 14.67
CA LYS A 121 3.80 9.81 15.65
C LYS A 121 3.05 8.69 14.96
N LEU A 122 2.92 7.55 15.64
CA LEU A 122 2.22 6.36 15.15
C LEU A 122 0.77 6.29 15.67
N ASP A 123 0.12 7.44 15.86
CA ASP A 123 -1.24 7.56 16.42
C ASP A 123 -2.32 6.90 15.55
N TRP A 124 -1.97 6.52 14.32
CA TRP A 124 -2.81 5.76 13.41
C TRP A 124 -2.86 4.25 13.71
N ILE A 125 -1.92 3.74 14.55
CA ILE A 125 -1.92 2.35 15.03
C ILE A 125 -2.99 2.21 16.12
N GLU A 126 -3.73 1.12 16.06
CA GLU A 126 -4.67 0.72 17.08
C GLU A 126 -4.04 -0.36 17.98
N TYR A 127 -4.16 -0.20 19.28
CA TYR A 127 -3.68 -1.18 20.25
C TYR A 127 -4.87 -1.90 20.88
N ARG A 128 -4.81 -3.23 20.97
CA ARG A 128 -5.83 -4.07 21.60
C ARG A 128 -5.18 -5.09 22.51
N GLU A 129 -5.90 -5.54 23.54
CA GLU A 129 -5.48 -6.67 24.36
C GLU A 129 -5.40 -7.96 23.50
N LEU A 130 -4.45 -8.85 23.80
CA LEU A 130 -4.23 -10.10 23.08
C LEU A 130 -5.51 -10.95 22.99
N LYS A 131 -6.34 -10.98 24.05
CA LYS A 131 -7.62 -11.71 24.06
C LYS A 131 -8.62 -11.25 22.99
N LYS A 132 -8.44 -10.03 22.45
CA LYS A 132 -9.26 -9.48 21.35
C LYS A 132 -8.71 -9.81 19.96
N GLY A 133 -7.69 -10.67 19.87
CA GLY A 133 -7.04 -11.02 18.60
C GLY A 133 -8.00 -11.63 17.59
N ALA A 134 -8.80 -12.63 17.97
CA ALA A 134 -9.77 -13.27 17.09
C ALA A 134 -10.79 -12.27 16.53
N GLU A 135 -11.30 -11.36 17.37
CA GLU A 135 -12.19 -10.28 16.94
C GLU A 135 -11.51 -9.33 15.94
N ALA A 136 -10.25 -8.97 16.21
CA ALA A 136 -9.46 -8.11 15.33
C ALA A 136 -9.27 -8.73 13.93
N PHE A 137 -8.91 -10.01 13.86
CA PHE A 137 -8.78 -10.75 12.60
C PHE A 137 -10.11 -10.80 11.84
N LYS A 138 -11.21 -11.09 12.54
CA LYS A 138 -12.55 -11.09 11.93
C LYS A 138 -12.90 -9.73 11.33
N GLN A 139 -12.70 -8.64 12.06
CA GLN A 139 -12.99 -7.28 11.59
C GLN A 139 -12.14 -6.88 10.39
N ILE A 140 -10.86 -7.29 10.35
CA ILE A 140 -10.00 -7.06 9.19
C ILE A 140 -10.51 -7.85 7.98
N HIS A 141 -10.85 -9.12 8.18
CA HIS A 141 -11.37 -9.98 7.11
C HIS A 141 -12.69 -9.45 6.53
N ASP A 142 -13.61 -9.05 7.40
CA ASP A 142 -14.93 -8.55 7.02
C ASP A 142 -14.90 -7.08 6.49
N GLY A 143 -13.73 -6.45 6.45
CA GLY A 143 -13.57 -5.07 5.98
C GLY A 143 -14.19 -4.02 6.92
N THR A 144 -14.57 -4.37 8.14
CA THR A 144 -15.19 -3.46 9.11
C THR A 144 -14.18 -2.69 9.97
N CYS A 145 -12.89 -3.06 9.88
CA CYS A 145 -11.82 -2.37 10.58
C CYS A 145 -11.35 -1.13 9.83
N SER A 146 -11.40 0.03 10.48
CA SER A 146 -10.88 1.30 9.93
C SER A 146 -9.37 1.46 10.14
N SER A 147 -8.78 0.73 11.08
CA SER A 147 -7.36 0.85 11.39
C SER A 147 -6.50 0.15 10.33
N PRO A 148 -5.50 0.83 9.76
CA PRO A 148 -4.57 0.20 8.81
C PRO A 148 -3.62 -0.79 9.49
N LYS A 149 -3.47 -0.70 10.82
CA LYS A 149 -2.63 -1.60 11.63
C LYS A 149 -3.21 -1.75 13.04
N ILE A 150 -3.32 -3.00 13.49
CA ILE A 150 -3.64 -3.35 14.87
C ILE A 150 -2.41 -4.04 15.49
N VAL A 151 -2.04 -3.62 16.69
CA VAL A 151 -1.01 -4.26 17.52
C VAL A 151 -1.70 -4.88 18.71
N LEU A 152 -1.49 -6.17 18.94
CA LEU A 152 -2.02 -6.90 20.10
C LEU A 152 -0.99 -6.82 21.23
N LEU A 153 -1.46 -6.42 22.40
CA LEU A 153 -0.67 -6.34 23.62
C LEU A 153 -1.01 -7.53 24.52
N PRO A 154 -0.01 -8.18 25.15
CA PRO A 154 -0.19 -9.26 26.11
C PRO A 154 -1.05 -8.87 27.30
#